data_789f560f4410bb72831ed96c5d267d3c
#
_entry.id   789f560f4410bb72831ed96c5d267d3c
#
_cell.length_a   1.000
_cell.length_b   1.000
_cell.length_c   1.000
_cell.angle_alpha   90.00
_cell.angle_beta   90.00
_cell.angle_gamma   90.00
#
_symmetry.space_group_name_H-M   'P 1'
#
loop_
_entity.id
_entity.type
_entity.pdbx_description
1 polymer ?
#
loop_
_entity_poly.entity_id
_entity_poly.type
_entity_poly.pdbx_seq_one_letter_code
_entity_poly.pdbx_strand_id
1 'polypeptide(L)'
;MVEEETPDGLRFNQPAGHLDEGESLIAACAREALEETAWHFTPTQLVGIYQWPRPQGDITYLRFAFTGILGAHEAQRPLDTGIVRAVWLTPEEIQACQNRHRSPLIWQCVSDYLAGQRFPLSVIRHYGKP
;
A
#
# COMPACT_ATOMS: atom_id res chain seq x y z
N MET A 1 5.28 6.27 -2.66
CA MET A 1 3.90 6.79 -2.54
C MET A 1 3.29 6.95 -3.91
N VAL A 2 1.99 6.86 -4.02
CA VAL A 2 1.26 7.20 -5.23
C VAL A 2 0.38 8.41 -4.97
N GLU A 3 0.22 9.25 -5.99
CA GLU A 3 -0.74 10.33 -5.99
C GLU A 3 -1.91 9.88 -6.86
N GLU A 4 -3.12 9.92 -6.31
CA GLU A 4 -4.29 9.37 -6.97
C GLU A 4 -5.49 10.31 -6.92
N GLU A 5 -6.35 10.17 -7.92
CA GLU A 5 -7.61 10.91 -8.00
C GLU A 5 -8.62 10.30 -7.04
N THR A 6 -9.27 11.15 -6.24
CA THR A 6 -10.32 10.74 -5.32
C THR A 6 -11.49 11.72 -5.41
N PRO A 7 -12.68 11.39 -4.86
CA PRO A 7 -13.79 12.35 -4.80
C PRO A 7 -13.43 13.65 -4.07
N ASP A 8 -12.43 13.62 -3.20
CA ASP A 8 -11.98 14.78 -2.42
C ASP A 8 -10.77 15.48 -3.05
N GLY A 9 -10.43 15.15 -4.30
CA GLY A 9 -9.27 15.69 -5.02
C GLY A 9 -8.08 14.72 -5.02
N LEU A 10 -6.91 15.26 -5.32
CA LEU A 10 -5.68 14.45 -5.35
C LEU A 10 -5.20 14.12 -3.95
N ARG A 11 -4.96 12.85 -3.68
CA ARG A 11 -4.50 12.37 -2.38
C ARG A 11 -3.30 11.44 -2.54
N PHE A 12 -2.50 11.35 -1.49
CA PHE A 12 -1.39 10.41 -1.41
C PHE A 12 -1.79 9.16 -0.64
N ASN A 13 -1.26 8.02 -1.11
CA ASN A 13 -1.42 6.72 -0.47
C ASN A 13 -0.17 5.89 -0.69
N GLN A 14 0.06 4.88 0.13
CA GLN A 14 0.94 3.79 -0.30
C GLN A 14 0.28 3.09 -1.48
N PRO A 15 1.04 2.42 -2.36
CA PRO A 15 0.43 1.52 -3.33
C PRO A 15 -0.44 0.51 -2.58
N ALA A 16 -1.71 0.45 -2.92
CA ALA A 16 -2.67 -0.37 -2.20
C ALA A 16 -3.87 -0.68 -3.08
N GLY A 17 -4.51 -1.81 -2.81
CA GLY A 17 -5.70 -2.20 -3.54
C GLY A 17 -6.41 -3.34 -2.83
N HIS A 18 -7.45 -3.83 -3.47
CA HIS A 18 -8.28 -4.88 -2.94
C HIS A 18 -7.75 -6.25 -3.35
N LEU A 19 -8.00 -7.22 -2.48
CA LEU A 19 -7.68 -8.61 -2.74
C LEU A 19 -8.60 -9.15 -3.85
N ASP A 20 -8.00 -9.77 -4.86
CA ASP A 20 -8.78 -10.49 -5.87
C ASP A 20 -9.16 -11.87 -5.36
N GLU A 21 -10.24 -12.42 -5.90
CA GLU A 21 -10.71 -13.74 -5.51
C GLU A 21 -9.61 -14.80 -5.72
N GLY A 22 -9.37 -15.59 -4.68
CA GLY A 22 -8.38 -16.67 -4.71
C GLY A 22 -6.93 -16.23 -4.56
N GLU A 23 -6.68 -14.93 -4.53
CA GLU A 23 -5.33 -14.36 -4.44
C GLU A 23 -4.84 -14.34 -2.99
N SER A 24 -3.54 -14.65 -2.77
CA SER A 24 -2.96 -14.47 -1.45
C SER A 24 -2.70 -12.98 -1.17
N LEU A 25 -2.65 -12.62 0.11
CA LEU A 25 -2.32 -11.24 0.52
C LEU A 25 -0.96 -10.81 -0.01
N ILE A 26 0.02 -11.71 0.00
CA ILE A 26 1.37 -11.42 -0.48
C ILE A 26 1.36 -11.18 -1.99
N ALA A 27 0.66 -12.01 -2.75
CA ALA A 27 0.54 -11.85 -4.21
C ALA A 27 -0.22 -10.55 -4.55
N ALA A 28 -1.27 -10.23 -3.80
CA ALA A 28 -2.04 -9.00 -3.98
C ALA A 28 -1.15 -7.77 -3.78
N CYS A 29 -0.34 -7.76 -2.74
CA CYS A 29 0.59 -6.66 -2.48
C CYS A 29 1.56 -6.45 -3.65
N ALA A 30 2.17 -7.52 -4.13
CA ALA A 30 3.10 -7.45 -5.26
C ALA A 30 2.41 -6.97 -6.54
N ARG A 31 1.20 -7.46 -6.81
CA ARG A 31 0.41 -7.08 -7.98
C ARG A 31 0.05 -5.59 -7.94
N GLU A 32 -0.46 -5.12 -6.81
CA GLU A 32 -0.87 -3.71 -6.67
C GLU A 32 0.33 -2.78 -6.78
N ALA A 33 1.47 -3.14 -6.20
CA ALA A 33 2.68 -2.34 -6.33
C ALA A 33 3.08 -2.19 -7.80
N LEU A 34 3.04 -3.26 -8.57
CA LEU A 34 3.38 -3.23 -9.99
C LEU A 34 2.37 -2.41 -10.80
N GLU A 35 1.08 -2.61 -10.56
CA GLU A 35 0.01 -1.90 -11.28
C GLU A 35 0.01 -0.40 -10.99
N GLU A 36 0.35 0.00 -9.78
CA GLU A 36 0.27 1.41 -9.37
C GLU A 36 1.59 2.16 -9.45
N THR A 37 2.73 1.47 -9.50
CA THR A 37 4.05 2.12 -9.52
C THR A 37 4.96 1.70 -10.66
N ALA A 38 4.63 0.63 -11.37
CA ALA A 38 5.48 -0.02 -12.36
C ALA A 38 6.75 -0.64 -11.78
N TRP A 39 6.83 -0.77 -10.46
CA TRP A 39 7.94 -1.46 -9.79
C TRP A 39 7.55 -2.88 -9.42
N HIS A 40 8.42 -3.83 -9.74
CA HIS A 40 8.34 -5.18 -9.19
C HIS A 40 8.73 -5.11 -7.73
N PHE A 41 7.94 -5.74 -6.87
CA PHE A 41 8.13 -5.70 -5.43
C PHE A 41 7.92 -7.07 -4.83
N THR A 42 8.86 -7.51 -4.00
CA THR A 42 8.75 -8.78 -3.28
C THR A 42 8.55 -8.50 -1.80
N PRO A 43 7.34 -8.70 -1.25
CA PRO A 43 7.12 -8.58 0.18
C PRO A 43 7.98 -9.57 0.95
N THR A 44 8.63 -9.13 2.01
CA THR A 44 9.49 -9.98 2.84
C THR A 44 9.05 -10.04 4.29
N GLN A 45 8.37 -9.01 4.78
CA GLN A 45 7.86 -8.95 6.14
C GLN A 45 6.56 -8.15 6.20
N LEU A 46 5.74 -8.47 7.18
CA LEU A 46 4.54 -7.69 7.50
C LEU A 46 4.95 -6.57 8.45
N VAL A 47 4.51 -5.34 8.17
CA VAL A 47 4.71 -4.19 9.05
C VAL A 47 3.60 -4.13 10.10
N GLY A 48 2.37 -4.41 9.69
CA GLY A 48 1.24 -4.39 10.60
C GLY A 48 -0.08 -4.69 9.91
N ILE A 49 -1.10 -4.83 10.75
CA ILE A 49 -2.49 -5.03 10.33
C ILE A 49 -3.29 -3.91 10.97
N TYR A 50 -4.06 -3.19 10.15
CA TYR A 50 -4.76 -1.97 10.57
C TYR A 50 -6.23 -2.08 10.26
N GLN A 51 -7.06 -1.85 11.26
CA GLN A 51 -8.50 -1.81 11.09
C GLN A 51 -8.97 -0.35 11.21
N TRP A 52 -9.64 0.14 10.19
CA TRP A 52 -10.11 1.52 10.17
C TRP A 52 -11.52 1.59 9.62
N PRO A 53 -12.50 1.85 10.49
CA PRO A 53 -13.84 2.17 10.02
C PRO A 53 -13.84 3.58 9.42
N ARG A 54 -14.28 3.68 8.17
CA ARG A 54 -14.37 4.98 7.50
C ARG A 54 -15.35 5.89 8.25
N PRO A 55 -15.06 7.21 8.38
CA PRO A 55 -15.96 8.12 9.14
C PRO A 55 -17.39 8.12 8.66
N GLN A 56 -17.66 7.83 7.38
CA GLN A 56 -19.00 7.69 6.83
C GLN A 56 -19.77 6.48 7.35
N GLY A 57 -19.09 5.54 7.99
CA GLY A 57 -19.70 4.39 8.64
C GLY A 57 -20.17 3.25 7.72
N ASP A 58 -19.83 3.31 6.44
CA ASP A 58 -20.30 2.36 5.44
C ASP A 58 -19.28 1.25 5.13
N ILE A 59 -18.00 1.47 5.41
CA ILE A 59 -16.91 0.52 5.13
C ILE A 59 -15.93 0.50 6.29
N THR A 60 -15.49 -0.70 6.66
CA THR A 60 -14.34 -0.88 7.54
C THR A 60 -13.21 -1.46 6.71
N TYR A 61 -12.10 -0.74 6.63
CA TYR A 61 -10.91 -1.24 5.96
C TYR A 61 -10.09 -2.12 6.89
N LEU A 62 -9.58 -3.20 6.35
CA LEU A 62 -8.59 -4.05 7.00
C LEU A 62 -7.35 -4.03 6.11
N ARG A 63 -6.35 -3.27 6.53
CA ARG A 63 -5.12 -3.06 5.75
C ARG A 63 -4.00 -3.95 6.27
N PHE A 64 -3.35 -4.64 5.35
CA PHE A 64 -2.13 -5.39 5.62
C PHE A 64 -0.98 -4.62 4.96
N ALA A 65 -0.05 -4.12 5.77
CA ALA A 65 1.08 -3.33 5.27
C ALA A 65 2.36 -4.18 5.28
N PHE A 66 3.07 -4.15 4.15
CA PHE A 66 4.26 -4.96 3.95
C PHE A 66 5.48 -4.09 3.68
N THR A 67 6.64 -4.60 4.06
CA THR A 67 7.93 -4.14 3.56
C THR A 67 8.57 -5.25 2.74
N GLY A 68 9.53 -4.90 1.90
CA GLY A 68 10.15 -5.90 1.04
C GLY A 68 11.28 -5.31 0.20
N ILE A 69 11.54 -5.98 -0.92
CA ILE A 69 12.66 -5.67 -1.80
C ILE A 69 12.12 -5.23 -3.15
N LEU A 70 12.65 -4.10 -3.66
CA LEU A 70 12.36 -3.65 -5.00
C LEU A 70 13.17 -4.45 -6.01
N GLY A 71 12.51 -4.83 -7.10
CA GLY A 71 13.13 -5.42 -8.27
C GLY A 71 13.19 -4.42 -9.42
N ALA A 72 12.91 -4.90 -10.64
CA ALA A 72 12.97 -4.08 -11.85
C ALA A 72 11.85 -3.04 -11.91
N HIS A 73 12.12 -1.91 -12.56
CA HIS A 73 11.14 -0.89 -12.89
C HIS A 73 10.77 -0.99 -14.37
N GLU A 74 9.48 -1.12 -14.65
CA GLU A 74 8.96 -1.17 -16.03
C GLU A 74 8.61 0.24 -16.48
N ALA A 75 9.61 0.99 -16.96
CA ALA A 75 9.49 2.42 -17.28
C ALA A 75 8.38 2.76 -18.28
N GLN A 76 8.02 1.81 -19.15
CA GLN A 76 7.00 2.03 -20.19
C GLN A 76 5.61 1.52 -19.77
N ARG A 77 5.49 0.95 -18.56
CA ARG A 77 4.21 0.41 -18.11
C ARG A 77 3.25 1.54 -17.75
N PRO A 78 2.04 1.58 -18.34
CA PRO A 78 1.02 2.53 -17.89
C PRO A 78 0.56 2.17 -16.49
N LEU A 79 0.35 3.18 -15.63
CA LEU A 79 -0.16 2.98 -14.30
C LEU A 79 -1.69 2.81 -14.33
N ASP A 80 -2.24 2.19 -13.29
CA ASP A 80 -3.68 1.98 -13.17
C ASP A 80 -4.46 3.29 -13.30
N THR A 81 -5.68 3.16 -13.82
CA THR A 81 -6.61 4.29 -13.93
C THR A 81 -6.80 4.95 -12.56
N GLY A 82 -6.69 6.28 -12.55
CA GLY A 82 -6.81 7.08 -11.32
C GLY A 82 -5.48 7.35 -10.63
N ILE A 83 -4.43 6.63 -10.97
CA ILE A 83 -3.08 6.91 -10.46
C ILE A 83 -2.44 7.97 -11.36
N VAL A 84 -2.13 9.13 -10.79
CA VAL A 84 -1.50 10.23 -11.50
C VAL A 84 0.00 9.98 -11.65
N ARG A 85 0.65 9.56 -10.56
CA ARG A 85 2.09 9.27 -10.57
C ARG A 85 2.49 8.45 -9.34
N ALA A 86 3.60 7.75 -9.46
CA ALA A 86 4.32 7.17 -8.34
C ALA A 86 5.53 8.06 -8.05
N VAL A 87 5.83 8.29 -6.79
CA VAL A 87 6.86 9.23 -6.36
C VAL A 87 7.58 8.73 -5.12
N TRP A 88 8.89 8.95 -5.08
CA TRP A 88 9.68 8.69 -3.90
C TRP A 88 9.59 9.91 -2.98
N LEU A 89 9.23 9.68 -1.72
CA LEU A 89 9.14 10.71 -0.69
C LEU A 89 9.94 10.28 0.53
N THR A 90 10.63 11.22 1.15
CA THR A 90 11.25 10.99 2.46
C THR A 90 10.16 10.96 3.54
N PRO A 91 10.45 10.38 4.73
CA PRO A 91 9.50 10.43 5.84
C PRO A 91 9.04 11.86 6.18
N GLU A 92 9.96 12.83 6.11
CA GLU A 92 9.66 14.23 6.38
C GLU A 92 8.69 14.81 5.35
N GLU A 93 8.90 14.48 4.08
CA GLU A 93 8.00 14.91 3.00
C GLU A 93 6.62 14.27 3.14
N ILE A 94 6.55 12.99 3.53
CA ILE A 94 5.28 12.31 3.79
C ILE A 94 4.54 12.99 4.92
N GLN A 95 5.23 13.30 6.01
CA GLN A 95 4.63 13.97 7.17
C GLN A 95 4.15 15.38 6.80
N ALA A 96 4.92 16.10 5.98
CA ALA A 96 4.59 17.46 5.58
C ALA A 96 3.30 17.55 4.75
N CYS A 97 2.88 16.47 4.09
CA CYS A 97 1.66 16.45 3.28
C CYS A 97 0.53 15.61 3.91
N GLN A 98 0.50 15.48 5.24
CA GLN A 98 -0.54 14.69 5.93
C GLN A 98 -1.97 15.13 5.61
N ASN A 99 -2.18 16.42 5.37
CA ASN A 99 -3.49 16.94 4.97
C ASN A 99 -3.97 16.41 3.61
N ARG A 100 -3.07 15.81 2.83
CA ARG A 100 -3.39 15.20 1.54
C ARG A 100 -3.34 13.67 1.59
N HIS A 101 -3.18 13.07 2.75
CA HIS A 101 -3.23 11.62 2.88
C HIS A 101 -4.66 11.13 2.70
N ARG A 102 -4.81 10.03 1.99
CA ARG A 102 -6.12 9.42 1.74
C ARG A 102 -6.78 8.94 3.03
N SER A 103 -5.99 8.53 4.02
CA SER A 103 -6.49 8.09 5.32
C SER A 103 -5.42 8.28 6.39
N PRO A 104 -5.77 8.23 7.68
CA PRO A 104 -4.79 8.29 8.76
C PRO A 104 -3.86 7.08 8.79
N LEU A 105 -4.18 5.99 8.09
CA LEU A 105 -3.34 4.79 8.03
C LEU A 105 -2.03 5.04 7.31
N ILE A 106 -1.97 6.01 6.39
CA ILE A 106 -0.77 6.28 5.59
C ILE A 106 0.41 6.61 6.50
N TRP A 107 0.27 7.59 7.40
CA TRP A 107 1.34 7.96 8.30
C TRP A 107 1.58 6.89 9.38
N GLN A 108 0.52 6.24 9.86
CA GLN A 108 0.66 5.19 10.86
C GLN A 108 1.54 4.05 10.34
N CYS A 109 1.33 3.61 9.11
CA CYS A 109 2.15 2.56 8.49
C CYS A 109 3.62 2.99 8.37
N VAL A 110 3.88 4.22 7.96
CA VAL A 110 5.25 4.75 7.84
C VAL A 110 5.90 4.83 9.21
N SER A 111 5.19 5.37 10.20
CA SER A 111 5.69 5.53 11.57
C SER A 111 6.05 4.17 12.18
N ASP A 112 5.18 3.17 12.02
CA ASP A 112 5.45 1.83 12.53
C ASP A 112 6.64 1.18 11.82
N TYR A 113 6.75 1.39 10.51
CA TYR A 113 7.91 0.93 9.74
C TYR A 113 9.21 1.55 10.29
N LEU A 114 9.22 2.86 10.49
CA LEU A 114 10.40 3.57 11.01
C LEU A 114 10.74 3.15 12.44
N ALA A 115 9.75 2.79 13.23
CA ALA A 115 9.95 2.25 14.59
C ALA A 115 10.50 0.82 14.60
N GLY A 116 10.67 0.21 13.43
CA GLY A 116 11.23 -1.14 13.32
C GLY A 116 10.21 -2.25 13.48
N GLN A 117 8.91 -1.95 13.42
CA GLN A 117 7.87 -2.97 13.57
C GLN A 117 7.89 -3.94 12.39
N ARG A 118 8.11 -5.22 12.68
CA ARG A 118 8.24 -6.29 11.69
C ARG A 118 7.65 -7.57 12.23
N PHE A 119 6.93 -8.27 11.37
CA PHE A 119 6.40 -9.60 11.68
C PHE A 119 6.70 -10.55 10.52
N PRO A 120 6.99 -11.83 10.81
CA PRO A 120 7.28 -12.77 9.74
C PRO A 120 6.04 -13.01 8.88
N LEU A 121 6.25 -13.23 7.58
CA LEU A 121 5.15 -13.55 6.66
C LEU A 121 4.43 -14.85 7.03
N SER A 122 5.08 -15.71 7.81
CA SER A 122 4.49 -16.96 8.27
C SER A 122 3.27 -16.77 9.20
N VAL A 123 3.01 -15.55 9.69
CA VAL A 123 1.77 -15.26 10.43
C VAL A 123 0.55 -15.24 9.50
N ILE A 124 0.78 -15.12 8.18
CA ILE A 124 -0.26 -15.15 7.16
C ILE A 124 -0.28 -16.55 6.55
N ARG A 125 -1.43 -17.20 6.59
CA ARG A 125 -1.60 -18.52 5.98
C ARG A 125 -2.64 -18.42 4.89
N HIS A 126 -2.27 -18.81 3.69
CA HIS A 126 -3.17 -18.80 2.54
C HIS A 126 -3.62 -20.23 2.23
N TYR A 127 -4.93 -20.42 2.20
CA TYR A 127 -5.57 -21.69 1.84
C TYR A 127 -6.26 -21.47 0.50
N GLY A 128 -5.65 -21.93 -0.56
CA GLY A 128 -6.19 -21.75 -1.90
C GLY A 128 -5.39 -22.57 -2.89
N LYS A 129 -5.75 -22.42 -4.18
CA LYS A 129 -5.00 -23.07 -5.24
C LYS A 129 -3.65 -22.36 -5.42
N PRO A 130 -2.57 -23.13 -5.65
CA PRO A 130 -1.28 -22.54 -5.93
C PRO A 130 -1.28 -21.76 -7.25
#